data_64eba3c8de4507cf1fc60198e7dc9d96
#
_entry.id   64eba3c8de4507cf1fc60198e7dc9d96
#
_cell.length_a   1.000
_cell.length_b   1.000
_cell.length_c   1.000
_cell.angle_alpha   90.00
_cell.angle_beta   90.00
_cell.angle_gamma   90.00
#
_symmetry.space_group_name_H-M   'P 1'
#
loop_
_entity.id
_entity.type
_entity.pdbx_description
1 polymer ?
#
loop_
_entity_poly.entity_id
_entity_poly.type
_entity_poly.pdbx_seq_one_letter_code
_entity_poly.pdbx_strand_id
1 'polypeptide(L)'
;MRRTLVLATMMFALGALAGTIATAQTDVVLRGGRFRPLSYAELNPAQKALIDAEIATGRKSLDGPTNINLRSPEMAKASRPLNRYLRFEAPVEHKLKEIVILLTARFWGGQYVWYSHRAYAIEAGLSPAFIDAMAAGRRPDPMTADEAAVYDFFTQLLSVRQVSDATFKTLADRLGERAIVELVALMGHYHGTTALFAVDRYPLPNGAREEIERPM
;
A
#
# COMPACT_ATOMS: atom_id res chain seq x y z
N MET A 1 14.18 83.02 -22.12
CA MET A 1 14.04 82.07 -20.97
C MET A 1 13.94 80.65 -21.54
N ARG A 2 15.01 79.91 -21.57
CA ARG A 2 15.06 78.47 -22.01
C ARG A 2 15.04 77.57 -20.79
N ARG A 3 13.99 76.75 -20.67
CA ARG A 3 13.86 75.72 -19.66
C ARG A 3 14.54 74.45 -20.19
N THR A 4 15.61 74.05 -19.60
CA THR A 4 16.30 72.79 -19.84
C THR A 4 15.61 71.68 -19.11
N LEU A 5 15.10 70.69 -19.86
CA LEU A 5 14.47 69.47 -19.30
C LEU A 5 15.58 68.45 -19.08
N VAL A 6 15.83 68.06 -17.82
CA VAL A 6 16.76 67.01 -17.46
C VAL A 6 15.97 65.72 -17.40
N LEU A 7 16.20 64.83 -18.37
CA LEU A 7 15.68 63.44 -18.31
C LEU A 7 16.60 62.63 -17.37
N ALA A 8 16.04 62.24 -16.23
CA ALA A 8 16.64 61.24 -15.36
C ALA A 8 16.29 59.83 -15.87
N THR A 9 17.28 59.14 -16.40
CA THR A 9 17.16 57.73 -16.84
C THR A 9 17.29 56.85 -15.58
N MET A 10 16.15 56.32 -15.15
CA MET A 10 16.13 55.34 -14.07
C MET A 10 16.44 53.97 -14.65
N MET A 11 17.65 53.46 -14.47
CA MET A 11 18.02 52.06 -14.74
C MET A 11 17.41 51.22 -13.63
N PHE A 12 16.36 50.45 -13.98
CA PHE A 12 15.88 49.34 -13.15
C PHE A 12 16.84 48.16 -13.32
N ALA A 13 17.67 47.92 -12.29
CA ALA A 13 18.41 46.68 -12.16
C ALA A 13 17.41 45.57 -11.74
N LEU A 14 17.01 44.71 -12.69
CA LEU A 14 16.34 43.45 -12.35
C LEU A 14 17.36 42.53 -11.67
N GLY A 15 17.39 42.60 -10.35
CA GLY A 15 18.04 41.57 -9.54
C GLY A 15 17.24 40.29 -9.63
N ALA A 16 17.71 39.32 -10.40
CA ALA A 16 17.18 37.95 -10.36
C ALA A 16 17.47 37.38 -8.95
N LEU A 17 16.51 37.46 -8.05
CA LEU A 17 16.49 36.63 -6.85
C LEU A 17 16.26 35.19 -7.35
N ALA A 18 17.35 34.45 -7.59
CA ALA A 18 17.32 33.02 -7.59
C ALA A 18 17.05 32.58 -6.16
N GLY A 19 15.75 32.55 -5.80
CA GLY A 19 15.28 31.93 -4.60
C GLY A 19 15.62 30.45 -4.72
N THR A 20 16.70 30.02 -4.09
CA THR A 20 16.89 28.62 -3.74
C THR A 20 15.71 28.24 -2.85
N ILE A 21 14.70 27.60 -3.46
CA ILE A 21 13.73 26.83 -2.71
C ILE A 21 14.58 25.70 -2.10
N ALA A 22 15.09 25.95 -0.90
CA ALA A 22 15.51 24.87 -0.03
C ALA A 22 14.22 24.09 0.27
N THR A 23 13.91 23.12 -0.58
CA THR A 23 12.95 22.08 -0.24
C THR A 23 13.44 21.55 1.10
N ALA A 24 12.67 21.77 2.14
CA ALA A 24 12.84 21.08 3.41
C ALA A 24 12.88 19.61 3.03
N GLN A 25 14.09 19.06 2.98
CA GLN A 25 14.34 17.67 2.73
C GLN A 25 13.76 16.98 3.95
N THR A 26 12.49 16.60 3.87
CA THR A 26 11.85 15.79 4.87
C THR A 26 12.77 14.58 5.03
N ASP A 27 13.27 14.36 6.23
CA ASP A 27 14.02 13.17 6.55
C ASP A 27 13.16 11.98 6.17
N VAL A 28 13.46 11.39 5.00
CA VAL A 28 12.73 10.25 4.48
C VAL A 28 13.12 9.06 5.34
N VAL A 29 12.34 8.80 6.36
CA VAL A 29 12.54 7.64 7.23
C VAL A 29 11.98 6.42 6.50
N LEU A 30 12.89 5.60 5.98
CA LEU A 30 12.57 4.29 5.44
C LEU A 30 12.79 3.24 6.52
N ARG A 31 11.94 2.22 6.50
CA ARG A 31 12.09 1.04 7.36
C ARG A 31 12.52 -0.15 6.52
N GLY A 32 13.34 -1.02 7.09
CA GLY A 32 13.78 -2.25 6.43
C GLY A 32 14.52 -3.17 7.41
N GLY A 33 14.62 -4.41 7.02
CA GLY A 33 15.37 -5.45 7.72
C GLY A 33 16.67 -5.76 6.99
N ARG A 34 16.63 -6.79 6.13
CA ARG A 34 17.79 -7.18 5.30
C ARG A 34 18.10 -6.15 4.21
N PHE A 35 17.09 -5.50 3.66
CA PHE A 35 17.28 -4.38 2.76
C PHE A 35 17.52 -3.11 3.59
N ARG A 36 18.79 -2.78 3.80
CA ARG A 36 19.17 -1.61 4.58
C ARG A 36 18.44 -0.35 4.04
N PRO A 37 17.80 0.44 4.92
CA PRO A 37 17.26 1.73 4.53
C PRO A 37 18.31 2.63 3.88
N LEU A 38 17.96 3.29 2.78
CA LEU A 38 18.81 4.22 2.08
C LEU A 38 18.42 5.65 2.45
N SER A 39 19.41 6.50 2.70
CA SER A 39 19.18 7.94 2.79
C SER A 39 18.90 8.52 1.40
N TYR A 40 18.21 9.65 1.33
CA TYR A 40 17.93 10.30 0.05
C TYR A 40 19.20 10.64 -0.75
N ALA A 41 20.31 10.95 -0.07
CA ALA A 41 21.60 11.24 -0.69
C ALA A 41 22.21 10.03 -1.41
N GLU A 42 21.97 8.81 -0.92
CA GLU A 42 22.45 7.56 -1.51
C GLU A 42 21.66 7.10 -2.73
N LEU A 43 20.48 7.70 -2.99
CA LEU A 43 19.61 7.28 -4.07
C LEU A 43 20.14 7.71 -5.45
N ASN A 44 20.05 6.81 -6.41
CA ASN A 44 20.25 7.13 -7.82
C ASN A 44 19.03 7.92 -8.39
N PRO A 45 19.11 8.47 -9.62
CA PRO A 45 18.01 9.28 -10.19
C PRO A 45 16.68 8.55 -10.28
N ALA A 46 16.66 7.26 -10.64
CA ALA A 46 15.43 6.49 -10.74
C ALA A 46 14.77 6.25 -9.37
N GLN A 47 15.59 5.99 -8.35
CA GLN A 47 15.14 5.84 -6.96
C GLN A 47 14.61 7.16 -6.38
N LYS A 48 15.29 8.28 -6.67
CA LYS A 48 14.80 9.62 -6.28
C LYS A 48 13.45 9.91 -6.91
N ALA A 49 13.29 9.68 -8.21
CA ALA A 49 12.01 9.85 -8.88
C ALA A 49 10.88 9.01 -8.27
N LEU A 50 11.18 7.81 -7.79
CA LEU A 50 10.21 6.98 -7.07
C LEU A 50 9.80 7.60 -5.73
N ILE A 51 10.74 8.06 -4.92
CA ILE A 51 10.48 8.73 -3.63
C ILE A 51 9.71 10.03 -3.85
N ASP A 52 10.16 10.87 -4.79
CA ASP A 52 9.52 12.15 -5.08
C ASP A 52 8.05 11.97 -5.52
N ALA A 53 7.79 10.94 -6.32
CA ALA A 53 6.44 10.58 -6.72
C ALA A 53 5.57 10.10 -5.53
N GLU A 54 6.14 9.40 -4.54
CA GLU A 54 5.42 9.03 -3.32
C GLU A 54 5.10 10.27 -2.45
N ILE A 55 6.08 11.15 -2.27
CA ILE A 55 5.90 12.39 -1.51
C ILE A 55 4.83 13.28 -2.18
N ALA A 56 4.84 13.38 -3.50
CA ALA A 56 3.87 14.18 -4.26
C ALA A 56 2.41 13.70 -4.09
N THR A 57 2.19 12.45 -3.66
CA THR A 57 0.83 11.96 -3.32
C THR A 57 0.31 12.51 -2.00
N GLY A 58 1.11 13.25 -1.24
CA GLY A 58 0.75 13.73 0.09
C GLY A 58 0.89 12.68 1.21
N ARG A 59 1.55 11.56 0.94
CA ARG A 59 1.80 10.53 1.96
C ARG A 59 2.65 11.10 3.10
N LYS A 60 2.16 10.91 4.32
CA LYS A 60 2.86 11.35 5.55
C LYS A 60 3.97 10.39 5.98
N SER A 61 3.96 9.16 5.49
CA SER A 61 4.96 8.14 5.79
C SER A 61 5.27 7.33 4.55
N LEU A 62 6.54 6.99 4.37
CA LEU A 62 7.02 6.08 3.33
C LEU A 62 7.22 4.64 3.86
N ASP A 63 6.69 4.34 5.04
CA ASP A 63 6.64 2.97 5.57
C ASP A 63 5.91 2.03 4.60
N GLY A 64 6.25 0.76 4.66
CA GLY A 64 5.72 -0.26 3.77
C GLY A 64 6.73 -0.66 2.70
N PRO A 65 6.29 -1.01 1.50
CA PRO A 65 7.15 -1.60 0.48
C PRO A 65 8.14 -0.62 -0.16
N THR A 66 8.12 0.67 0.21
CA THR A 66 8.92 1.72 -0.47
C THR A 66 10.40 1.40 -0.45
N ASN A 67 10.98 1.07 0.72
CA ASN A 67 12.40 0.71 0.81
C ASN A 67 12.78 -0.51 -0.05
N ILE A 68 11.91 -1.52 -0.07
CA ILE A 68 12.10 -2.73 -0.89
C ILE A 68 12.04 -2.35 -2.38
N ASN A 69 11.05 -1.55 -2.76
CA ASN A 69 10.80 -1.09 -4.13
C ASN A 69 11.96 -0.26 -4.70
N LEU A 70 12.75 0.40 -3.84
CA LEU A 70 13.97 1.10 -4.27
C LEU A 70 15.03 0.17 -4.89
N ARG A 71 14.95 -1.15 -4.70
CA ARG A 71 15.87 -2.12 -5.35
C ARG A 71 15.51 -2.39 -6.80
N SER A 72 14.26 -2.09 -7.19
CA SER A 72 13.81 -2.21 -8.58
C SER A 72 12.77 -1.10 -8.88
N PRO A 73 13.22 0.14 -9.12
CA PRO A 73 12.33 1.26 -9.38
C PRO A 73 11.42 1.05 -10.60
N GLU A 74 11.91 0.34 -11.62
CA GLU A 74 11.16 0.03 -12.82
C GLU A 74 10.00 -0.93 -12.53
N MET A 75 10.26 -1.98 -11.74
CA MET A 75 9.22 -2.91 -11.28
C MET A 75 8.18 -2.16 -10.43
N ALA A 76 8.62 -1.32 -9.51
CA ALA A 76 7.73 -0.52 -8.69
C ALA A 76 6.83 0.40 -9.54
N LYS A 77 7.41 1.07 -10.55
CA LYS A 77 6.68 1.90 -11.50
C LYS A 77 5.63 1.09 -12.28
N ALA A 78 5.95 -0.13 -12.69
CA ALA A 78 5.03 -0.99 -13.43
C ALA A 78 3.89 -1.55 -12.55
N SER A 79 4.17 -1.91 -11.29
CA SER A 79 3.18 -2.53 -10.40
C SER A 79 2.23 -1.54 -9.72
N ARG A 80 2.64 -0.29 -9.54
CA ARG A 80 1.84 0.74 -8.85
C ARG A 80 0.46 1.01 -9.46
N PRO A 81 0.32 1.18 -10.79
CA PRO A 81 -0.99 1.40 -11.40
C PRO A 81 -1.95 0.24 -11.12
N LEU A 82 -1.47 -1.00 -11.19
CA LEU A 82 -2.28 -2.18 -10.89
C LEU A 82 -2.72 -2.19 -9.42
N ASN A 83 -1.78 -1.95 -8.48
CA ASN A 83 -2.12 -1.89 -7.06
C ASN A 83 -3.16 -0.80 -6.76
N ARG A 84 -2.98 0.39 -7.34
CA ARG A 84 -3.93 1.50 -7.20
C ARG A 84 -5.32 1.11 -7.70
N TYR A 85 -5.39 0.54 -8.90
CA TYR A 85 -6.64 0.08 -9.49
C TYR A 85 -7.34 -0.93 -8.58
N LEU A 86 -6.65 -2.01 -8.20
CA LEU A 86 -7.21 -3.09 -7.40
C LEU A 86 -7.70 -2.61 -6.03
N ARG A 87 -6.97 -1.71 -5.38
CA ARG A 87 -7.35 -1.22 -4.05
C ARG A 87 -8.46 -0.19 -4.08
N PHE A 88 -8.41 0.78 -5.01
CA PHE A 88 -9.20 1.99 -4.89
C PHE A 88 -10.19 2.21 -6.04
N GLU A 89 -9.95 1.64 -7.22
CA GLU A 89 -10.74 1.90 -8.42
C GLU A 89 -11.64 0.72 -8.82
N ALA A 90 -11.20 -0.52 -8.55
CA ALA A 90 -12.01 -1.72 -8.81
C ALA A 90 -13.36 -1.65 -8.05
N PRO A 91 -14.51 -1.92 -8.70
CA PRO A 91 -15.84 -1.70 -8.13
C PRO A 91 -16.26 -2.83 -7.16
N VAL A 92 -15.43 -3.12 -6.19
CA VAL A 92 -15.69 -4.05 -5.09
C VAL A 92 -15.62 -3.25 -3.80
N GLU A 93 -16.52 -3.51 -2.85
CA GLU A 93 -16.51 -2.83 -1.56
C GLU A 93 -15.16 -2.96 -0.86
N HIS A 94 -14.72 -1.85 -0.25
CA HIS A 94 -13.38 -1.79 0.36
C HIS A 94 -13.18 -2.83 1.45
N LYS A 95 -14.19 -3.05 2.30
CA LYS A 95 -14.14 -4.07 3.36
C LYS A 95 -13.91 -5.50 2.82
N LEU A 96 -14.47 -5.84 1.66
CA LEU A 96 -14.28 -7.16 1.04
C LEU A 96 -12.84 -7.33 0.51
N LYS A 97 -12.26 -6.26 -0.02
CA LYS A 97 -10.84 -6.22 -0.41
C LYS A 97 -9.93 -6.43 0.80
N GLU A 98 -10.23 -5.77 1.93
CA GLU A 98 -9.44 -5.93 3.16
C GLU A 98 -9.54 -7.35 3.74
N ILE A 99 -10.68 -8.04 3.63
CA ILE A 99 -10.78 -9.46 3.99
C ILE A 99 -9.76 -10.29 3.20
N VAL A 100 -9.68 -10.10 1.87
CA VAL A 100 -8.74 -10.83 1.01
C VAL A 100 -7.29 -10.52 1.37
N ILE A 101 -6.97 -9.26 1.63
CA ILE A 101 -5.61 -8.83 2.02
C ILE A 101 -5.21 -9.44 3.35
N LEU A 102 -6.09 -9.40 4.36
CA LEU A 102 -5.83 -9.96 5.68
C LEU A 102 -5.70 -11.50 5.65
N LEU A 103 -6.53 -12.20 4.88
CA LEU A 103 -6.38 -13.65 4.68
C LEU A 103 -5.03 -13.99 4.03
N THR A 104 -4.61 -13.21 3.04
CA THR A 104 -3.31 -13.37 2.38
C THR A 104 -2.16 -13.09 3.34
N ALA A 105 -2.26 -12.03 4.14
CA ALA A 105 -1.26 -11.70 5.16
C ALA A 105 -1.15 -12.83 6.20
N ARG A 106 -2.28 -13.36 6.69
CA ARG A 106 -2.30 -14.46 7.62
C ARG A 106 -1.69 -15.73 7.03
N PHE A 107 -2.01 -16.08 5.79
CA PHE A 107 -1.42 -17.22 5.08
C PHE A 107 0.12 -17.19 5.09
N TRP A 108 0.72 -16.02 4.94
CA TRP A 108 2.17 -15.81 4.98
C TRP A 108 2.75 -15.57 6.37
N GLY A 109 1.95 -15.41 7.43
CA GLY A 109 2.40 -14.88 8.72
C GLY A 109 2.96 -13.47 8.61
N GLY A 110 2.46 -12.69 7.67
CA GLY A 110 2.95 -11.36 7.26
C GLY A 110 2.55 -10.26 8.22
N GLN A 111 3.24 -10.17 9.36
CA GLN A 111 2.90 -9.29 10.49
C GLN A 111 2.73 -7.83 10.08
N TYR A 112 3.63 -7.30 9.22
CA TYR A 112 3.54 -5.90 8.81
C TYR A 112 2.33 -5.61 7.91
N VAL A 113 2.03 -6.50 6.96
CA VAL A 113 0.83 -6.37 6.10
C VAL A 113 -0.43 -6.45 6.96
N TRP A 114 -0.48 -7.41 7.88
CA TRP A 114 -1.57 -7.53 8.84
C TRP A 114 -1.74 -6.25 9.66
N TYR A 115 -0.68 -5.78 10.32
CA TYR A 115 -0.70 -4.56 11.12
C TYR A 115 -1.22 -3.36 10.35
N SER A 116 -0.71 -3.14 9.13
CA SER A 116 -1.11 -2.02 8.30
C SER A 116 -2.56 -2.11 7.85
N HIS A 117 -3.00 -3.30 7.44
CA HIS A 117 -4.34 -3.51 6.87
C HIS A 117 -5.43 -3.68 7.93
N ARG A 118 -5.09 -4.03 9.16
CA ARG A 118 -6.03 -4.01 10.29
C ARG A 118 -6.69 -2.64 10.44
N ALA A 119 -5.94 -1.57 10.36
CA ALA A 119 -6.48 -0.21 10.47
C ALA A 119 -7.42 0.13 9.29
N TYR A 120 -7.02 -0.20 8.07
CA TYR A 120 -7.87 0.00 6.89
C TYR A 120 -9.14 -0.86 6.92
N ALA A 121 -9.05 -2.08 7.42
CA ALA A 121 -10.20 -2.97 7.59
C ALA A 121 -11.24 -2.39 8.57
N ILE A 122 -10.79 -1.83 9.70
CA ILE A 122 -11.66 -1.14 10.67
C ILE A 122 -12.29 0.11 10.02
N GLU A 123 -11.50 0.92 9.33
CA GLU A 123 -11.99 2.10 8.61
C GLU A 123 -13.02 1.72 7.54
N ALA A 124 -12.84 0.59 6.86
CA ALA A 124 -13.77 0.04 5.89
C ALA A 124 -15.05 -0.57 6.50
N GLY A 125 -15.13 -0.66 7.83
CA GLY A 125 -16.33 -1.11 8.55
C GLY A 125 -16.30 -2.55 9.05
N LEU A 126 -15.16 -3.25 9.00
CA LEU A 126 -15.01 -4.54 9.69
C LEU A 126 -14.83 -4.31 11.20
N SER A 127 -15.58 -5.07 12.01
CA SER A 127 -15.45 -4.95 13.46
C SER A 127 -14.12 -5.50 13.97
N PRO A 128 -13.57 -4.97 15.08
CA PRO A 128 -12.38 -5.55 15.70
C PRO A 128 -12.54 -7.05 16.00
N ALA A 129 -13.72 -7.48 16.48
CA ALA A 129 -14.01 -8.89 16.76
C ALA A 129 -13.94 -9.78 15.51
N PHE A 130 -14.39 -9.27 14.36
CA PHE A 130 -14.24 -9.94 13.06
C PHE A 130 -12.77 -10.18 12.73
N ILE A 131 -11.96 -9.14 12.84
CA ILE A 131 -10.52 -9.19 12.52
C ILE A 131 -9.77 -10.09 13.51
N ASP A 132 -10.11 -10.03 14.81
CA ASP A 132 -9.51 -10.87 15.84
C ASP A 132 -9.85 -12.36 15.64
N ALA A 133 -11.05 -12.67 15.15
CA ALA A 133 -11.41 -14.03 14.75
C ALA A 133 -10.52 -14.51 13.58
N MET A 134 -10.34 -13.67 12.56
CA MET A 134 -9.43 -13.97 11.45
C MET A 134 -7.98 -14.18 11.91
N ALA A 135 -7.47 -13.31 12.81
CA ALA A 135 -6.13 -13.44 13.38
C ALA A 135 -5.93 -14.80 14.04
N ALA A 136 -6.91 -15.24 14.81
CA ALA A 136 -6.92 -16.54 15.48
C ALA A 136 -7.21 -17.75 14.56
N GLY A 137 -7.37 -17.53 13.25
CA GLY A 137 -7.72 -18.59 12.29
C GLY A 137 -9.12 -19.13 12.41
N ARG A 138 -9.98 -18.42 13.09
CA ARG A 138 -11.40 -18.78 13.23
C ARG A 138 -12.25 -18.05 12.20
N ARG A 139 -13.30 -18.71 11.73
CA ARG A 139 -14.29 -18.07 10.88
C ARG A 139 -15.01 -16.97 11.67
N PRO A 140 -15.04 -15.71 11.20
CA PRO A 140 -15.78 -14.65 11.88
C PRO A 140 -17.29 -14.94 11.93
N ASP A 141 -17.95 -14.43 12.97
CA ASP A 141 -19.42 -14.48 13.12
C ASP A 141 -19.84 -13.29 14.02
N PRO A 142 -20.88 -12.50 13.63
CA PRO A 142 -21.62 -12.60 12.37
C PRO A 142 -20.89 -12.05 11.15
N MET A 143 -21.29 -12.50 9.96
CA MET A 143 -20.87 -11.97 8.65
C MET A 143 -22.09 -11.62 7.81
N THR A 144 -22.00 -10.58 7.01
CA THR A 144 -22.93 -10.39 5.89
C THR A 144 -22.75 -11.51 4.88
N ALA A 145 -23.73 -11.69 4.00
CA ALA A 145 -23.64 -12.76 3.00
C ALA A 145 -22.49 -12.54 2.00
N ASP A 146 -22.11 -11.28 1.70
CA ASP A 146 -20.98 -10.96 0.83
C ASP A 146 -19.64 -11.21 1.54
N GLU A 147 -19.52 -10.82 2.80
CA GLU A 147 -18.33 -11.12 3.62
C GLU A 147 -18.11 -12.63 3.73
N ALA A 148 -19.17 -13.39 3.98
CA ALA A 148 -19.10 -14.86 4.05
C ALA A 148 -18.66 -15.47 2.72
N ALA A 149 -19.24 -15.03 1.60
CA ALA A 149 -18.88 -15.53 0.27
C ALA A 149 -17.40 -15.26 -0.06
N VAL A 150 -16.90 -14.05 0.22
CA VAL A 150 -15.49 -13.69 0.02
C VAL A 150 -14.58 -14.47 0.97
N TYR A 151 -14.92 -14.52 2.26
CA TYR A 151 -14.11 -15.23 3.25
C TYR A 151 -13.98 -16.71 2.91
N ASP A 152 -15.10 -17.38 2.62
CA ASP A 152 -15.13 -18.82 2.34
C ASP A 152 -14.39 -19.15 1.03
N PHE A 153 -14.57 -18.32 -0.02
CA PHE A 153 -13.87 -18.48 -1.30
C PHE A 153 -12.35 -18.39 -1.13
N PHE A 154 -11.86 -17.32 -0.49
CA PHE A 154 -10.40 -17.11 -0.36
C PHE A 154 -9.78 -18.03 0.69
N THR A 155 -10.51 -18.41 1.73
CA THR A 155 -10.03 -19.44 2.68
C THR A 155 -9.85 -20.78 1.98
N GLN A 156 -10.81 -21.19 1.15
CA GLN A 156 -10.72 -22.43 0.38
C GLN A 156 -9.57 -22.36 -0.64
N LEU A 157 -9.47 -21.27 -1.40
CA LEU A 157 -8.41 -21.08 -2.39
C LEU A 157 -7.01 -21.13 -1.75
N LEU A 158 -6.82 -20.47 -0.61
CA LEU A 158 -5.53 -20.44 0.09
C LEU A 158 -5.17 -21.78 0.75
N SER A 159 -6.16 -22.52 1.28
CA SER A 159 -5.89 -23.77 1.99
C SER A 159 -5.68 -24.97 1.08
N VAL A 160 -6.54 -25.14 0.06
CA VAL A 160 -6.49 -26.31 -0.84
C VAL A 160 -6.08 -25.99 -2.27
N ARG A 161 -5.83 -24.71 -2.59
CA ARG A 161 -5.41 -24.23 -3.92
C ARG A 161 -6.41 -24.48 -5.04
N GLN A 162 -7.64 -24.71 -4.67
CA GLN A 162 -8.78 -24.91 -5.57
C GLN A 162 -10.01 -24.32 -4.90
N VAL A 163 -11.06 -24.09 -5.69
CA VAL A 163 -12.36 -23.66 -5.21
C VAL A 163 -13.41 -24.59 -5.79
N SER A 164 -14.33 -25.07 -4.96
CA SER A 164 -15.44 -25.90 -5.42
C SER A 164 -16.42 -25.12 -6.28
N ASP A 165 -17.14 -25.80 -7.18
CA ASP A 165 -18.17 -25.17 -8.02
C ASP A 165 -19.22 -24.45 -7.20
N ALA A 166 -19.61 -25.01 -6.06
CA ALA A 166 -20.59 -24.39 -5.15
C ALA A 166 -20.07 -23.06 -4.57
N THR A 167 -18.81 -23.03 -4.09
CA THR A 167 -18.18 -21.83 -3.56
C THR A 167 -17.97 -20.79 -4.65
N PHE A 168 -17.53 -21.21 -5.85
CA PHE A 168 -17.42 -20.32 -7.01
C PHE A 168 -18.77 -19.70 -7.36
N LYS A 169 -19.80 -20.55 -7.51
CA LYS A 169 -21.14 -20.07 -7.85
C LYS A 169 -21.68 -19.08 -6.81
N THR A 170 -21.47 -19.34 -5.53
CA THR A 170 -21.92 -18.44 -4.46
C THR A 170 -21.32 -17.05 -4.62
N LEU A 171 -20.01 -16.94 -4.86
CA LEU A 171 -19.35 -15.65 -5.03
C LEU A 171 -19.74 -14.98 -6.37
N ALA A 172 -19.83 -15.77 -7.45
CA ALA A 172 -20.22 -15.27 -8.77
C ALA A 172 -21.66 -14.69 -8.78
N ASP A 173 -22.60 -15.38 -8.16
CA ASP A 173 -24.00 -14.92 -8.06
C ASP A 173 -24.12 -13.61 -7.26
N ARG A 174 -23.21 -13.37 -6.31
CA ARG A 174 -23.27 -12.19 -5.44
C ARG A 174 -22.51 -10.99 -5.99
N LEU A 175 -21.31 -11.19 -6.49
CA LEU A 175 -20.40 -10.10 -6.88
C LEU A 175 -20.07 -10.07 -8.38
N GLY A 176 -20.42 -11.14 -9.10
CA GLY A 176 -20.08 -11.31 -10.52
C GLY A 176 -18.65 -11.80 -10.76
N GLU A 177 -18.41 -12.35 -11.95
CA GLU A 177 -17.11 -12.90 -12.35
C GLU A 177 -16.00 -11.85 -12.37
N ARG A 178 -16.32 -10.61 -12.72
CA ARG A 178 -15.36 -9.50 -12.70
C ARG A 178 -14.76 -9.30 -11.31
N ALA A 179 -15.59 -9.28 -10.27
CA ALA A 179 -15.12 -9.12 -8.90
C ALA A 179 -14.22 -10.30 -8.46
N ILE A 180 -14.53 -11.53 -8.89
CA ILE A 180 -13.68 -12.70 -8.64
C ILE A 180 -12.29 -12.47 -9.23
N VAL A 181 -12.19 -12.07 -10.51
CA VAL A 181 -10.91 -11.82 -11.19
C VAL A 181 -10.12 -10.72 -10.48
N GLU A 182 -10.77 -9.61 -10.12
CA GLU A 182 -10.13 -8.48 -9.47
C GLU A 182 -9.66 -8.83 -8.04
N LEU A 183 -10.45 -9.57 -7.27
CA LEU A 183 -10.06 -10.01 -5.92
C LEU A 183 -8.95 -11.07 -5.96
N VAL A 184 -8.93 -11.98 -6.93
CA VAL A 184 -7.83 -12.93 -7.14
C VAL A 184 -6.56 -12.20 -7.55
N ALA A 185 -6.64 -11.20 -8.43
CA ALA A 185 -5.50 -10.36 -8.79
C ALA A 185 -4.98 -9.56 -7.57
N LEU A 186 -5.87 -9.04 -6.72
CA LEU A 186 -5.52 -8.38 -5.46
C LEU A 186 -4.78 -9.33 -4.52
N MET A 187 -5.30 -10.55 -4.32
CA MET A 187 -4.63 -11.60 -3.56
C MET A 187 -3.21 -11.86 -4.11
N GLY A 188 -3.07 -12.03 -5.43
CA GLY A 188 -1.77 -12.25 -6.09
C GLY A 188 -0.78 -11.12 -5.84
N HIS A 189 -1.24 -9.87 -5.91
CA HIS A 189 -0.41 -8.70 -5.58
C HIS A 189 0.08 -8.75 -4.13
N TYR A 190 -0.79 -9.09 -3.19
CA TYR A 190 -0.42 -9.17 -1.77
C TYR A 190 0.37 -10.41 -1.42
N HIS A 191 0.26 -11.51 -2.17
CA HIS A 191 1.20 -12.63 -2.08
C HIS A 191 2.64 -12.17 -2.36
N GLY A 192 2.86 -11.48 -3.49
CA GLY A 192 4.18 -10.95 -3.84
C GLY A 192 4.70 -9.93 -2.82
N THR A 193 3.85 -9.00 -2.40
CA THR A 193 4.20 -7.97 -1.41
C THR A 193 4.57 -8.60 -0.07
N THR A 194 3.77 -9.53 0.44
CA THR A 194 4.03 -10.18 1.74
C THR A 194 5.27 -11.08 1.68
N ALA A 195 5.49 -11.77 0.56
CA ALA A 195 6.71 -12.54 0.35
C ALA A 195 7.97 -11.65 0.38
N LEU A 196 7.93 -10.47 -0.26
CA LEU A 196 9.04 -9.51 -0.20
C LEU A 196 9.30 -9.01 1.23
N PHE A 197 8.26 -8.75 2.02
CA PHE A 197 8.43 -8.42 3.42
C PHE A 197 9.03 -9.58 4.24
N ALA A 198 8.65 -10.82 3.95
CA ALA A 198 9.24 -12.01 4.58
C ALA A 198 10.72 -12.14 4.22
N VAL A 199 11.10 -11.95 2.94
CA VAL A 199 12.50 -11.95 2.49
C VAL A 199 13.30 -10.86 3.18
N ASP A 200 12.74 -9.65 3.31
CA ASP A 200 13.38 -8.53 4.00
C ASP A 200 13.46 -8.73 5.52
N ARG A 201 12.63 -9.57 6.11
CA ARG A 201 12.36 -9.59 7.56
C ARG A 201 11.90 -8.22 8.04
N TYR A 202 10.98 -7.63 7.27
CA TYR A 202 10.52 -6.26 7.49
C TYR A 202 10.00 -6.08 8.92
N PRO A 203 10.54 -5.12 9.69
CA PRO A 203 10.17 -4.97 11.08
C PRO A 203 8.82 -4.29 11.26
N LEU A 204 8.12 -4.66 12.33
CA LEU A 204 6.97 -3.90 12.80
C LEU A 204 7.41 -2.50 13.31
N PRO A 205 6.51 -1.51 13.30
CA PRO A 205 6.75 -0.24 13.98
C PRO A 205 7.03 -0.43 15.48
N ASN A 206 7.79 0.49 16.08
CA ASN A 206 8.12 0.43 17.50
C ASN A 206 6.85 0.35 18.36
N GLY A 207 6.80 -0.60 19.27
CA GLY A 207 5.67 -0.85 20.16
C GLY A 207 4.54 -1.68 19.58
N ALA A 208 4.55 -1.97 18.27
CA ALA A 208 3.57 -2.88 17.67
C ALA A 208 3.88 -4.34 18.03
N ARG A 209 2.83 -5.14 18.21
CA ARG A 209 2.92 -6.56 18.55
C ARG A 209 2.55 -7.42 17.36
N GLU A 210 3.08 -8.63 17.32
CA GLU A 210 2.61 -9.67 16.40
C GLU A 210 1.20 -10.12 16.82
N GLU A 211 0.30 -10.21 15.83
CA GLU A 211 -1.10 -10.54 16.07
C GLU A 211 -1.53 -11.85 15.40
N ILE A 212 -0.75 -12.35 14.47
CA ILE A 212 -1.03 -13.58 13.71
C ILE A 212 0.10 -14.60 13.88
N GLU A 213 -0.24 -15.89 13.79
CA GLU A 213 0.77 -16.94 13.81
C GLU A 213 1.68 -16.88 12.59
N ARG A 214 2.96 -17.20 12.79
CA ARG A 214 3.89 -17.44 11.69
C ARG A 214 3.75 -18.90 11.25
N PRO A 215 3.63 -19.18 9.93
CA PRO A 215 3.72 -20.55 9.45
C PRO A 215 5.08 -21.15 9.83
N MET A 216 5.07 -22.40 10.26
CA MET A 216 6.30 -23.16 10.56
C MET A 216 7.03 -23.53 9.28
#